data_f3553f499140d8bf600daaa3683f5745
#
_entry.id   f3553f499140d8bf600daaa3683f5745
#
_cell.length_a   1.000
_cell.length_b   1.000
_cell.length_c   1.000
_cell.angle_alpha   90.00
_cell.angle_beta   90.00
_cell.angle_gamma   90.00
#
_symmetry.space_group_name_H-M   'P 1'
#
loop_
_entity.id
_entity.type
_entity.pdbx_description
1 polymer ?
#
loop_
_entity_poly.entity_id
_entity_poly.type
_entity_poly.pdbx_seq_one_letter_code
_entity_poly.pdbx_strand_id
1 'polypeptide(L)'
;MRNTLFLLAAVILGVAACGPRDGIRTIRTTTSTEADLGKIKEIDGPVTFRLLCRNDYADTLYPVKLYTPCGCTQVRFDRKPVAPGEDEVLEITYNPAYRPGIMMESIDVYYRNSPVKVRNFVIKGEVIGFVHPIEEDRPYNYGEGLYMSHKVLSFGTQEAGETRDVFFRHGNGNQKKADIRFEIPAEWQPYLRMRQPGKMKADERDTIHVKFTMPDPADTVEFAVQPVVNGVSTAEVLIIKAFPSDCKNR
;
A
#
# COMPACT_ATOMS: atom_id res chain seq x y z
N MET A 1 32.96 59.60 -46.37
CA MET A 1 32.40 58.22 -46.44
C MET A 1 32.10 57.81 -44.99
N ARG A 2 30.80 57.92 -44.58
CA ARG A 2 30.37 57.62 -43.20
C ARG A 2 29.62 56.28 -43.20
N ASN A 3 30.23 55.24 -42.60
CA ASN A 3 29.58 53.99 -42.39
C ASN A 3 28.64 54.07 -41.17
N THR A 4 27.34 53.96 -41.41
CA THR A 4 26.30 53.85 -40.38
C THR A 4 26.10 52.35 -40.09
N LEU A 5 26.52 51.91 -38.90
CA LEU A 5 26.29 50.57 -38.40
C LEU A 5 24.89 50.47 -37.76
N PHE A 6 23.98 49.72 -38.38
CA PHE A 6 22.69 49.41 -37.77
C PHE A 6 22.85 48.25 -36.79
N LEU A 7 22.70 48.55 -35.50
CA LEU A 7 22.54 47.53 -34.45
C LEU A 7 21.09 47.06 -34.46
N LEU A 8 20.88 45.79 -34.89
CA LEU A 8 19.63 45.08 -34.66
C LEU A 8 19.57 44.65 -33.20
N ALA A 9 18.74 45.28 -32.39
CA ALA A 9 18.43 44.79 -31.07
C ALA A 9 17.39 43.67 -31.20
N ALA A 10 17.83 42.42 -30.95
CA ALA A 10 16.94 41.28 -30.83
C ALA A 10 16.20 41.35 -29.47
N VAL A 11 14.94 41.70 -29.53
CA VAL A 11 14.03 41.60 -28.36
C VAL A 11 13.71 40.15 -28.14
N ILE A 12 14.36 39.52 -27.16
CA ILE A 12 13.99 38.20 -26.67
C ILE A 12 12.76 38.42 -25.81
N LEU A 13 11.57 38.14 -26.36
CA LEU A 13 10.35 37.98 -25.57
C LEU A 13 10.54 36.69 -24.74
N GLY A 14 10.91 36.86 -23.49
CA GLY A 14 10.82 35.80 -22.49
C GLY A 14 9.37 35.40 -22.28
N VAL A 15 8.95 34.28 -22.81
CA VAL A 15 7.70 33.65 -22.43
C VAL A 15 7.87 33.21 -20.97
N ALA A 16 7.38 34.04 -20.05
CA ALA A 16 7.24 33.63 -18.66
C ALA A 16 6.27 32.43 -18.62
N ALA A 17 6.80 31.26 -18.42
CA ALA A 17 6.00 30.09 -18.09
C ALA A 17 5.33 30.38 -16.74
N CYS A 18 4.06 30.76 -16.79
CA CYS A 18 3.22 30.89 -15.61
C CYS A 18 3.00 29.48 -15.08
N GLY A 19 3.83 29.03 -14.15
CA GLY A 19 3.60 27.79 -13.41
C GLY A 19 2.26 27.88 -12.67
N PRO A 20 1.62 26.74 -12.39
CA PRO A 20 0.35 26.73 -11.70
C PRO A 20 0.48 27.42 -10.34
N ARG A 21 -0.41 28.36 -10.06
CA ARG A 21 -0.41 29.19 -8.83
C ARG A 21 -0.64 28.40 -7.54
N ASP A 22 -1.02 27.12 -7.64
CA ASP A 22 -1.33 26.20 -6.55
C ASP A 22 -0.23 25.15 -6.28
N GLY A 23 0.90 25.23 -6.99
CA GLY A 23 2.02 24.29 -6.84
C GLY A 23 1.75 22.86 -7.36
N ILE A 24 0.56 22.59 -7.91
CA ILE A 24 0.21 21.28 -8.44
C ILE A 24 0.90 21.07 -9.80
N ARG A 25 1.68 20.00 -9.93
CA ARG A 25 2.33 19.62 -11.18
C ARG A 25 1.28 19.36 -12.26
N THR A 26 1.47 19.94 -13.45
CA THR A 26 0.59 19.70 -14.60
C THR A 26 1.34 18.89 -15.64
N ILE A 27 0.73 17.79 -16.11
CA ILE A 27 1.22 16.94 -17.19
C ILE A 27 0.26 17.09 -18.35
N ARG A 28 0.77 17.51 -19.51
CA ARG A 28 -0.03 17.63 -20.73
C ARG A 28 0.29 16.47 -21.66
N THR A 29 -0.74 15.79 -22.13
CA THR A 29 -0.65 14.77 -23.18
C THR A 29 -1.40 15.24 -24.41
N THR A 30 -0.79 15.11 -25.59
CA THR A 30 -1.38 15.54 -26.86
C THR A 30 -2.19 14.44 -27.54
N THR A 31 -1.57 13.29 -27.78
CA THR A 31 -2.21 12.14 -28.45
C THR A 31 -2.21 10.89 -27.58
N SER A 32 -1.38 10.86 -26.56
CA SER A 32 -1.29 9.76 -25.60
C SER A 32 -2.21 9.98 -24.42
N THR A 33 -2.84 8.94 -23.95
CA THR A 33 -3.57 8.93 -22.67
C THR A 33 -2.69 8.50 -21.50
N GLU A 34 -1.35 8.46 -21.70
CA GLU A 34 -0.39 8.04 -20.68
C GLU A 34 0.32 9.24 -20.05
N ALA A 35 0.49 9.18 -18.74
CA ALA A 35 1.27 10.14 -17.96
C ALA A 35 2.34 9.42 -17.15
N ASP A 36 3.60 9.83 -17.29
CA ASP A 36 4.71 9.31 -16.50
C ASP A 36 5.02 10.27 -15.35
N LEU A 37 4.86 9.77 -14.13
CA LEU A 37 5.16 10.51 -12.89
C LEU A 37 6.65 10.48 -12.53
N GLY A 38 7.43 9.61 -13.19
CA GLY A 38 8.82 9.37 -12.84
C GLY A 38 8.95 8.68 -11.49
N LYS A 39 9.94 9.10 -10.70
CA LYS A 39 10.18 8.55 -9.35
C LYS A 39 9.39 9.29 -8.30
N ILE A 40 8.59 8.57 -7.54
CA ILE A 40 7.78 9.05 -6.41
C ILE A 40 8.36 8.44 -5.14
N LYS A 41 8.68 9.24 -4.15
CA LYS A 41 9.12 8.72 -2.86
C LYS A 41 7.90 8.42 -2.00
N GLU A 42 7.80 7.20 -1.49
CA GLU A 42 6.72 6.78 -0.61
C GLU A 42 6.62 7.65 0.66
N ILE A 43 7.77 8.02 1.21
CA ILE A 43 7.87 8.84 2.43
C ILE A 43 7.28 10.25 2.27
N ASP A 44 7.20 10.76 1.04
CA ASP A 44 6.63 12.09 0.77
C ASP A 44 5.09 12.08 0.81
N GLY A 45 4.47 10.89 0.91
CA GLY A 45 3.03 10.70 0.98
C GLY A 45 2.32 10.83 -0.36
N PRO A 46 0.99 11.11 -0.37
CA PRO A 46 0.20 11.20 -1.58
C PRO A 46 0.67 12.31 -2.53
N VAL A 47 0.70 12.02 -3.82
CA VAL A 47 1.10 12.95 -4.88
C VAL A 47 -0.13 13.37 -5.67
N THR A 48 -0.36 14.69 -5.76
CA THR A 48 -1.44 15.25 -6.58
C THR A 48 -0.87 15.95 -7.81
N PHE A 49 -1.48 15.71 -8.96
CA PHE A 49 -1.11 16.32 -10.22
C PHE A 49 -2.33 16.49 -11.12
N ARG A 50 -2.23 17.36 -12.13
CA ARG A 50 -3.25 17.53 -13.17
C ARG A 50 -2.79 16.90 -14.46
N LEU A 51 -3.63 16.04 -15.03
CA LEU A 51 -3.48 15.51 -16.37
C LEU A 51 -4.39 16.31 -17.32
N LEU A 52 -3.78 16.94 -18.30
CA LEU A 52 -4.48 17.66 -19.36
C LEU A 52 -4.43 16.83 -20.64
N CYS A 53 -5.58 16.44 -21.14
CA CYS A 53 -5.67 15.66 -22.36
C CYS A 53 -6.56 16.36 -23.39
N ARG A 54 -5.97 16.72 -24.52
CA ARG A 54 -6.66 17.41 -25.58
C ARG A 54 -7.78 16.57 -26.18
N ASN A 55 -8.90 17.21 -26.46
CA ASN A 55 -9.95 16.62 -27.28
C ASN A 55 -9.56 16.77 -28.76
N ASP A 56 -9.01 15.73 -29.34
CA ASP A 56 -8.61 15.66 -30.75
C ASP A 56 -9.73 15.14 -31.67
N TYR A 57 -10.93 14.90 -31.14
CA TYR A 57 -12.10 14.52 -31.92
C TYR A 57 -12.76 15.78 -32.52
N ALA A 58 -13.46 15.60 -33.65
CA ALA A 58 -14.22 16.66 -34.30
C ALA A 58 -15.45 17.09 -33.49
N ASP A 59 -15.89 16.25 -32.55
CA ASP A 59 -17.08 16.45 -31.76
C ASP A 59 -16.75 16.78 -30.29
N THR A 60 -17.71 17.44 -29.63
CA THR A 60 -17.65 17.72 -28.19
C THR A 60 -17.77 16.42 -27.38
N LEU A 61 -16.88 16.24 -26.41
CA LEU A 61 -16.95 15.15 -25.44
C LEU A 61 -17.78 15.54 -24.23
N TYR A 62 -18.65 14.63 -23.76
CA TYR A 62 -19.52 14.86 -22.59
C TYR A 62 -19.18 13.81 -21.50
N PRO A 63 -18.19 14.09 -20.63
CA PRO A 63 -17.79 13.16 -19.57
C PRO A 63 -18.91 13.02 -18.53
N VAL A 64 -19.25 11.80 -18.14
CA VAL A 64 -20.37 11.51 -17.23
C VAL A 64 -19.98 10.68 -16.02
N LYS A 65 -19.03 9.76 -16.18
CA LYS A 65 -18.61 8.83 -15.12
C LYS A 65 -17.11 8.58 -15.22
N LEU A 66 -16.52 8.29 -14.08
CA LEU A 66 -15.12 7.89 -13.97
C LEU A 66 -15.05 6.59 -13.15
N TYR A 67 -14.08 5.74 -13.48
CA TYR A 67 -13.77 4.53 -12.76
C TYR A 67 -12.26 4.37 -12.60
N THR A 68 -11.82 4.02 -11.40
CA THR A 68 -10.45 3.62 -11.06
C THR A 68 -10.51 2.26 -10.36
N PRO A 69 -9.75 1.25 -10.80
CA PRO A 69 -9.78 -0.09 -10.18
C PRO A 69 -9.12 -0.10 -8.79
N CYS A 70 -8.19 0.82 -8.52
CA CYS A 70 -7.44 0.90 -7.27
C CYS A 70 -7.95 2.01 -6.36
N GLY A 71 -8.19 1.70 -5.08
CA GLY A 71 -8.47 2.71 -4.06
C GLY A 71 -7.28 3.63 -3.74
N CYS A 72 -6.09 3.33 -4.27
CA CYS A 72 -4.89 4.15 -4.15
C CYS A 72 -4.91 5.39 -5.04
N THR A 73 -5.80 5.42 -6.04
CA THR A 73 -5.92 6.51 -7.00
C THR A 73 -7.28 7.17 -6.88
N GLN A 74 -7.28 8.44 -6.50
CA GLN A 74 -8.47 9.28 -6.47
C GLN A 74 -8.42 10.27 -7.61
N VAL A 75 -9.54 10.48 -8.30
CA VAL A 75 -9.61 11.39 -9.43
C VAL A 75 -10.79 12.34 -9.27
N ARG A 76 -10.50 13.62 -9.43
CA ARG A 76 -11.51 14.67 -9.61
C ARG A 76 -11.52 15.09 -11.06
N PHE A 77 -12.68 15.21 -11.66
CA PHE A 77 -12.85 15.70 -13.01
C PHE A 77 -14.08 16.61 -13.10
N ASP A 78 -14.01 17.57 -14.00
CA ASP A 78 -15.14 18.43 -14.31
C ASP A 78 -16.05 17.72 -15.32
N ARG A 79 -17.35 17.65 -15.04
CA ARG A 79 -18.34 17.06 -15.95
C ARG A 79 -18.78 18.03 -17.04
N LYS A 80 -18.04 19.09 -17.28
CA LYS A 80 -18.31 20.05 -18.36
C LYS A 80 -18.03 19.43 -19.72
N PRO A 81 -18.80 19.83 -20.75
CA PRO A 81 -18.46 19.49 -22.13
C PRO A 81 -17.05 19.99 -22.48
N VAL A 82 -16.30 19.18 -23.22
CA VAL A 82 -14.96 19.50 -23.71
C VAL A 82 -15.05 19.63 -25.22
N ALA A 83 -14.98 20.86 -25.73
CA ALA A 83 -15.09 21.14 -27.16
C ALA A 83 -13.85 20.62 -27.93
N PRO A 84 -13.97 20.45 -29.27
CA PRO A 84 -12.81 20.13 -30.11
C PRO A 84 -11.63 21.09 -29.85
N GLY A 85 -10.45 20.55 -29.61
CA GLY A 85 -9.24 21.30 -29.33
C GLY A 85 -9.11 21.85 -27.91
N GLU A 86 -10.11 21.68 -27.03
CA GLU A 86 -10.00 21.95 -25.60
C GLU A 86 -9.35 20.81 -24.82
N ASP A 87 -8.85 21.12 -23.62
CA ASP A 87 -8.27 20.12 -22.73
C ASP A 87 -9.32 19.58 -21.75
N GLU A 88 -9.43 18.26 -21.68
CA GLU A 88 -10.03 17.57 -20.55
C GLU A 88 -9.04 17.58 -19.38
N VAL A 89 -9.51 17.97 -18.20
CA VAL A 89 -8.68 18.11 -17.00
C VAL A 89 -9.07 17.06 -15.99
N LEU A 90 -8.11 16.19 -15.63
CA LEU A 90 -8.22 15.24 -14.53
C LEU A 90 -7.25 15.65 -13.41
N GLU A 91 -7.78 15.93 -12.21
CA GLU A 91 -6.95 16.11 -11.03
C GLU A 91 -6.84 14.77 -10.32
N ILE A 92 -5.63 14.22 -10.26
CA ILE A 92 -5.35 12.88 -9.84
C ILE A 92 -4.50 12.93 -8.58
N THR A 93 -4.92 12.22 -7.53
CA THR A 93 -4.16 11.99 -6.31
C THR A 93 -3.84 10.52 -6.20
N TYR A 94 -2.55 10.18 -6.26
CA TYR A 94 -2.04 8.81 -6.06
C TYR A 94 -1.41 8.68 -4.68
N ASN A 95 -1.80 7.64 -3.94
CA ASN A 95 -1.22 7.29 -2.65
C ASN A 95 -0.22 6.13 -2.81
N PRO A 96 1.11 6.38 -2.68
CA PRO A 96 2.16 5.39 -2.85
C PRO A 96 2.35 4.47 -1.63
N ALA A 97 1.65 4.68 -0.51
CA ALA A 97 1.87 3.98 0.75
C ALA A 97 1.80 2.46 0.59
N TYR A 98 2.84 1.76 1.02
CA TYR A 98 3.02 0.30 0.95
C TYR A 98 2.98 -0.28 -0.48
N ARG A 99 3.42 0.52 -1.48
CA ARG A 99 3.42 0.14 -2.89
C ARG A 99 4.77 0.42 -3.59
N PRO A 100 5.90 -0.01 -3.01
CA PRO A 100 7.20 0.23 -3.65
C PRO A 100 7.32 -0.55 -4.97
N GLY A 101 8.06 0.03 -5.91
CA GLY A 101 8.32 -0.56 -7.22
C GLY A 101 7.57 0.11 -8.35
N ILE A 102 7.48 -0.57 -9.48
CA ILE A 102 6.81 -0.06 -10.67
C ILE A 102 5.31 0.06 -10.42
N MET A 103 4.75 1.23 -10.70
CA MET A 103 3.32 1.48 -10.64
C MET A 103 2.76 1.73 -12.04
N MET A 104 1.56 1.21 -12.28
CA MET A 104 0.77 1.46 -13.46
C MET A 104 -0.71 1.40 -13.07
N GLU A 105 -1.38 2.53 -13.15
CA GLU A 105 -2.78 2.66 -12.77
C GLU A 105 -3.62 3.15 -13.94
N SER A 106 -4.81 2.60 -14.11
CA SER A 106 -5.73 2.98 -15.17
C SER A 106 -6.90 3.81 -14.63
N ILE A 107 -7.36 4.72 -15.45
CA ILE A 107 -8.49 5.61 -15.17
C ILE A 107 -9.40 5.58 -16.40
N ASP A 108 -10.61 5.07 -16.26
CA ASP A 108 -11.59 5.05 -17.34
C ASP A 108 -12.56 6.22 -17.19
N VAL A 109 -12.61 7.08 -18.20
CA VAL A 109 -13.60 8.16 -18.30
C VAL A 109 -14.65 7.77 -19.34
N TYR A 110 -15.91 7.79 -18.93
CA TYR A 110 -17.07 7.43 -19.76
C TYR A 110 -17.76 8.69 -20.27
N TYR A 111 -18.17 8.68 -21.52
CA TYR A 111 -18.82 9.79 -22.21
C TYR A 111 -20.20 9.38 -22.72
N ARG A 112 -21.12 10.35 -22.75
CA ARG A 112 -22.41 10.21 -23.43
C ARG A 112 -22.44 11.07 -24.69
N ASN A 113 -23.26 10.65 -25.68
CA ASN A 113 -23.47 11.41 -26.93
C ASN A 113 -22.15 11.88 -27.58
N SER A 114 -21.15 11.02 -27.58
CA SER A 114 -19.78 11.29 -28.06
C SER A 114 -19.34 10.18 -29.02
N PRO A 115 -18.44 10.46 -29.97
CA PRO A 115 -17.89 9.46 -30.89
C PRO A 115 -17.12 8.36 -30.16
N VAL A 116 -16.55 8.67 -29.00
CA VAL A 116 -15.89 7.73 -28.11
C VAL A 116 -16.72 7.53 -26.86
N LYS A 117 -16.95 6.28 -26.44
CA LYS A 117 -17.72 5.95 -25.23
C LYS A 117 -16.88 5.92 -23.98
N VAL A 118 -15.60 5.51 -24.09
CA VAL A 118 -14.64 5.37 -22.98
C VAL A 118 -13.27 5.79 -23.46
N ARG A 119 -12.58 6.61 -22.66
CA ARG A 119 -11.13 6.86 -22.80
C ARG A 119 -10.43 6.27 -21.59
N ASN A 120 -9.41 5.48 -21.83
CA ASN A 120 -8.56 4.93 -20.79
C ASN A 120 -7.30 5.79 -20.66
N PHE A 121 -7.09 6.33 -19.47
CA PHE A 121 -5.87 7.06 -19.11
C PHE A 121 -5.00 6.16 -18.24
N VAL A 122 -3.71 6.15 -18.50
CA VAL A 122 -2.74 5.36 -17.74
C VAL A 122 -1.75 6.30 -17.08
N ILE A 123 -1.60 6.16 -15.77
CA ILE A 123 -0.50 6.80 -15.04
C ILE A 123 0.53 5.72 -14.69
N LYS A 124 1.80 6.03 -14.89
CA LYS A 124 2.91 5.12 -14.61
C LYS A 124 4.03 5.85 -13.89
N GLY A 125 4.89 5.08 -13.22
CA GLY A 125 6.04 5.60 -12.49
C GLY A 125 6.73 4.52 -11.69
N GLU A 126 7.66 4.93 -10.85
CA GLU A 126 8.37 4.06 -9.91
C GLU A 126 8.25 4.64 -8.50
N VAL A 127 7.68 3.87 -7.58
CA VAL A 127 7.62 4.24 -6.16
C VAL A 127 8.90 3.80 -5.47
N ILE A 128 9.65 4.76 -4.98
CA ILE A 128 10.82 4.53 -4.14
C ILE A 128 10.33 4.33 -2.72
N GLY A 129 10.35 3.06 -2.27
CA GLY A 129 9.96 2.69 -0.91
C GLY A 129 10.95 3.18 0.14
N PHE A 130 10.53 3.15 1.39
CA PHE A 130 11.40 3.38 2.54
C PHE A 130 11.18 2.29 3.59
N VAL A 131 12.08 2.22 4.56
CA VAL A 131 11.96 1.25 5.67
C VAL A 131 10.96 1.81 6.68
N HIS A 132 9.77 1.24 6.70
CA HIS A 132 8.73 1.61 7.66
C HIS A 132 9.15 1.28 9.10
N PRO A 133 8.77 2.08 10.11
CA PRO A 133 8.95 1.72 11.50
C PRO A 133 8.34 0.34 11.80
N ILE A 134 8.97 -0.41 12.70
CA ILE A 134 8.53 -1.78 13.02
C ILE A 134 7.12 -1.81 13.62
N GLU A 135 6.76 -0.73 14.31
CA GLU A 135 5.49 -0.56 15.00
C GLU A 135 4.29 -0.46 14.04
N GLU A 136 4.49 -0.07 12.79
CA GLU A 136 3.40 0.11 11.84
C GLU A 136 2.67 -1.20 11.50
N ASP A 137 3.42 -2.30 11.37
CA ASP A 137 2.84 -3.61 11.04
C ASP A 137 3.00 -4.66 12.15
N ARG A 138 3.70 -4.27 13.25
CA ARG A 138 3.90 -5.04 14.48
C ARG A 138 3.67 -4.13 15.70
N PRO A 139 2.42 -3.67 15.94
CA PRO A 139 2.14 -2.60 16.90
C PRO A 139 2.30 -3.00 18.35
N TYR A 140 2.48 -4.29 18.64
CA TYR A 140 2.56 -4.76 20.02
C TYR A 140 4.01 -4.98 20.42
N ASN A 141 4.51 -4.11 21.31
CA ASN A 141 5.80 -4.28 21.97
C ASN A 141 5.66 -5.29 23.11
N TYR A 142 6.34 -6.42 23.01
CA TYR A 142 6.35 -7.50 24.01
C TYR A 142 7.41 -7.31 25.10
N GLY A 143 8.26 -6.32 24.97
CA GLY A 143 9.46 -6.13 25.78
C GLY A 143 10.70 -6.72 25.10
N GLU A 144 11.87 -6.45 25.65
CA GLU A 144 13.18 -6.93 25.15
C GLU A 144 13.41 -6.64 23.65
N GLY A 145 12.71 -5.63 23.09
CA GLY A 145 12.78 -5.27 21.67
C GLY A 145 12.03 -6.22 20.72
N LEU A 146 11.21 -7.12 21.23
CA LEU A 146 10.35 -7.95 20.40
C LEU A 146 9.05 -7.21 20.08
N TYR A 147 8.75 -7.07 18.79
CA TYR A 147 7.50 -6.52 18.27
C TYR A 147 6.71 -7.59 17.54
N MET A 148 5.38 -7.60 17.74
CA MET A 148 4.48 -8.59 17.13
C MET A 148 3.21 -7.94 16.59
N SER A 149 2.58 -8.59 15.61
CA SER A 149 1.33 -8.13 14.99
C SER A 149 0.07 -8.50 15.79
N HIS A 150 0.16 -9.41 16.75
CA HIS A 150 -0.98 -9.93 17.51
C HIS A 150 -0.60 -10.13 18.98
N LYS A 151 -1.55 -9.88 19.89
CA LYS A 151 -1.52 -10.35 21.29
C LYS A 151 -2.29 -11.65 21.49
N VAL A 152 -3.25 -11.91 20.61
CA VAL A 152 -4.09 -13.12 20.62
C VAL A 152 -4.09 -13.74 19.23
N LEU A 153 -3.81 -15.02 19.14
CA LEU A 153 -4.03 -15.84 17.95
C LEU A 153 -5.29 -16.67 18.17
N SER A 154 -6.33 -16.35 17.42
CA SER A 154 -7.57 -17.13 17.44
C SER A 154 -7.62 -18.09 16.27
N PHE A 155 -7.84 -19.36 16.57
CA PHE A 155 -8.08 -20.41 15.58
C PHE A 155 -9.57 -20.57 15.24
N GLY A 156 -10.43 -19.78 15.90
CA GLY A 156 -11.87 -19.82 15.69
C GLY A 156 -12.49 -21.11 16.21
N THR A 157 -13.62 -21.50 15.63
CA THR A 157 -14.38 -22.69 16.02
C THR A 157 -13.88 -23.91 15.24
N GLN A 158 -13.52 -25.00 15.93
CA GLN A 158 -12.94 -26.22 15.34
C GLN A 158 -13.63 -27.48 15.87
N GLU A 159 -13.68 -28.52 15.04
CA GLU A 159 -14.05 -29.86 15.46
C GLU A 159 -12.88 -30.57 16.14
N ALA A 160 -13.15 -31.58 16.96
CA ALA A 160 -12.10 -32.42 17.54
C ALA A 160 -11.19 -33.01 16.46
N GLY A 161 -9.89 -32.88 16.63
CA GLY A 161 -8.86 -33.31 15.66
C GLY A 161 -8.70 -32.40 14.43
N GLU A 162 -9.52 -31.38 14.24
CA GLU A 162 -9.35 -30.41 13.15
C GLU A 162 -8.07 -29.61 13.35
N THR A 163 -7.29 -29.43 12.28
CA THR A 163 -6.08 -28.61 12.28
C THR A 163 -6.32 -27.33 11.47
N ARG A 164 -5.98 -26.19 12.04
CA ARG A 164 -5.97 -24.88 11.35
C ARG A 164 -4.60 -24.25 11.37
N ASP A 165 -4.33 -23.48 10.33
CA ASP A 165 -3.10 -22.69 10.15
C ASP A 165 -3.47 -21.21 10.21
N VAL A 166 -2.82 -20.48 11.12
CA VAL A 166 -2.86 -19.01 11.19
C VAL A 166 -1.45 -18.48 11.24
N PHE A 167 -1.25 -17.22 11.03
CA PHE A 167 0.08 -16.60 11.08
C PHE A 167 0.11 -15.35 11.93
N PHE A 168 1.28 -15.01 12.41
CA PHE A 168 1.58 -13.69 12.96
C PHE A 168 2.93 -13.19 12.44
N ARG A 169 3.07 -11.88 12.43
CA ARG A 169 4.33 -11.21 12.09
C ARG A 169 5.06 -10.87 13.37
N HIS A 170 6.37 -11.02 13.36
CA HIS A 170 7.24 -10.60 14.46
C HIS A 170 8.49 -9.93 13.92
N GLY A 171 9.23 -9.22 14.79
CA GLY A 171 10.46 -8.58 14.40
C GLY A 171 11.32 -8.21 15.61
N ASN A 172 12.61 -8.16 15.34
CA ASN A 172 13.61 -7.71 16.29
C ASN A 172 13.84 -6.20 16.12
N GLY A 173 13.24 -5.38 16.98
CA GLY A 173 13.43 -3.93 17.00
C GLY A 173 14.71 -3.48 17.73
N ASN A 174 15.57 -4.42 18.16
CA ASN A 174 16.84 -4.06 18.77
C ASN A 174 17.88 -3.62 17.71
N GLN A 175 18.81 -2.78 18.10
CA GLN A 175 19.96 -2.36 17.31
C GLN A 175 21.01 -3.48 17.08
N LYS A 176 20.78 -4.66 17.65
CA LYS A 176 21.69 -5.82 17.62
C LYS A 176 20.92 -7.11 17.32
N LYS A 177 21.67 -8.14 16.98
CA LYS A 177 21.10 -9.49 16.87
C LYS A 177 20.45 -9.93 18.17
N ALA A 178 19.30 -10.60 18.08
CA ALA A 178 18.61 -11.23 19.20
C ALA A 178 18.31 -12.69 18.88
N ASP A 179 18.39 -13.56 19.89
CA ASP A 179 17.91 -14.94 19.82
C ASP A 179 16.50 -14.97 20.39
N ILE A 180 15.51 -15.25 19.52
CA ILE A 180 14.09 -15.20 19.87
C ILE A 180 13.52 -16.61 19.83
N ARG A 181 12.79 -16.98 20.88
CA ARG A 181 12.12 -18.26 21.02
C ARG A 181 10.72 -18.08 21.59
N PHE A 182 9.86 -19.04 21.32
CA PHE A 182 8.51 -19.11 21.85
C PHE A 182 8.38 -20.41 22.66
N GLU A 183 8.23 -20.27 23.96
CA GLU A 183 8.06 -21.40 24.88
C GLU A 183 6.57 -21.78 24.95
N ILE A 184 6.27 -22.98 24.45
CA ILE A 184 4.96 -23.57 24.44
C ILE A 184 4.84 -24.43 25.68
N PRO A 185 3.78 -24.29 26.53
CA PRO A 185 3.55 -25.18 27.67
C PRO A 185 3.54 -26.65 27.25
N ALA A 186 4.10 -27.50 28.07
CA ALA A 186 4.36 -28.92 27.71
C ALA A 186 3.09 -29.66 27.26
N GLU A 187 1.95 -29.39 27.94
CA GLU A 187 0.64 -29.98 27.63
C GLU A 187 0.11 -29.59 26.26
N TRP A 188 0.54 -28.44 25.71
CA TRP A 188 0.11 -27.93 24.40
C TRP A 188 1.06 -28.22 23.24
N GLN A 189 2.27 -28.73 23.50
CA GLN A 189 3.24 -29.09 22.47
C GLN A 189 2.73 -30.14 21.46
N PRO A 190 1.89 -31.13 21.84
CA PRO A 190 1.30 -32.06 20.88
C PRO A 190 0.32 -31.38 19.88
N TYR A 191 -0.31 -30.30 20.31
CA TYR A 191 -1.40 -29.65 19.58
C TYR A 191 -0.98 -28.37 18.84
N LEU A 192 0.04 -27.65 19.34
CA LEU A 192 0.52 -26.39 18.75
C LEU A 192 1.89 -26.59 18.11
N ARG A 193 2.00 -26.28 16.84
CA ARG A 193 3.27 -26.35 16.07
C ARG A 193 3.57 -25.03 15.44
N MET A 194 4.77 -24.49 15.69
CA MET A 194 5.31 -23.31 15.06
C MET A 194 6.82 -23.43 14.87
N ARG A 195 7.33 -22.75 13.84
CA ARG A 195 8.76 -22.58 13.65
C ARG A 195 9.32 -21.63 14.71
N GLN A 196 10.49 -21.95 15.26
CA GLN A 196 11.20 -21.01 16.14
C GLN A 196 12.02 -20.02 15.30
N PRO A 197 11.96 -18.71 15.62
CA PRO A 197 12.73 -17.69 14.90
C PRO A 197 14.26 -17.92 14.99
N GLY A 198 14.75 -18.22 16.20
CA GLY A 198 16.17 -18.31 16.48
C GLY A 198 16.86 -16.93 16.42
N LYS A 199 18.06 -16.89 15.83
CA LYS A 199 18.85 -15.64 15.75
C LYS A 199 18.37 -14.74 14.65
N MET A 200 17.85 -13.59 15.01
CA MET A 200 17.42 -12.53 14.10
C MET A 200 18.40 -11.34 14.14
N LYS A 201 18.69 -10.74 12.99
CA LYS A 201 19.49 -9.51 12.90
C LYS A 201 18.73 -8.30 13.48
N ALA A 202 19.42 -7.19 13.66
CA ALA A 202 18.77 -5.90 13.95
C ALA A 202 17.74 -5.58 12.85
N ASP A 203 16.57 -5.10 13.23
CA ASP A 203 15.44 -4.74 12.37
C ASP A 203 14.94 -5.87 11.45
N GLU A 204 15.37 -7.11 11.68
CA GLU A 204 14.88 -8.26 10.91
C GLU A 204 13.41 -8.54 11.26
N ARG A 205 12.63 -8.78 10.21
CA ARG A 205 11.19 -9.00 10.29
C ARG A 205 10.85 -10.31 9.61
N ASP A 206 9.91 -11.05 10.20
CA ASP A 206 9.53 -12.37 9.69
C ASP A 206 8.06 -12.66 10.01
N THR A 207 7.55 -13.74 9.41
CA THR A 207 6.21 -14.26 9.61
C THR A 207 6.28 -15.72 10.06
N ILE A 208 5.57 -16.06 11.11
CA ILE A 208 5.46 -17.42 11.61
C ILE A 208 4.07 -17.95 11.34
N HIS A 209 4.01 -19.09 10.66
CA HIS A 209 2.81 -19.92 10.57
C HIS A 209 2.71 -20.82 11.78
N VAL A 210 1.50 -20.84 12.36
CA VAL A 210 1.19 -21.60 13.56
C VAL A 210 0.05 -22.56 13.25
N LYS A 211 0.28 -23.84 13.44
CA LYS A 211 -0.73 -24.88 13.27
C LYS A 211 -1.22 -25.32 14.64
N PHE A 212 -2.52 -25.30 14.83
CA PHE A 212 -3.17 -25.80 16.03
C PHE A 212 -4.16 -26.90 15.66
N THR A 213 -4.06 -28.03 16.36
CA THR A 213 -5.00 -29.15 16.26
C THR A 213 -5.88 -29.16 17.50
N MET A 214 -7.19 -29.10 17.31
CA MET A 214 -8.14 -29.18 18.41
C MET A 214 -8.02 -30.52 19.13
N PRO A 215 -7.87 -30.56 20.48
CA PRO A 215 -7.90 -31.80 21.24
C PRO A 215 -9.17 -32.62 21.02
N ASP A 216 -9.10 -33.92 21.35
CA ASP A 216 -10.27 -34.79 21.44
C ASP A 216 -10.37 -35.34 22.87
N PRO A 217 -11.47 -35.02 23.60
CA PRO A 217 -12.65 -34.22 23.21
C PRO A 217 -12.32 -32.74 23.00
N ALA A 218 -13.06 -32.08 22.10
CA ALA A 218 -12.94 -30.66 21.87
C ALA A 218 -13.49 -29.85 23.06
N ASP A 219 -12.76 -28.85 23.49
CA ASP A 219 -13.16 -27.91 24.53
C ASP A 219 -12.65 -26.50 24.20
N THR A 220 -13.12 -25.52 24.95
CA THR A 220 -12.61 -24.16 24.86
C THR A 220 -11.15 -24.14 25.30
N VAL A 221 -10.31 -23.65 24.42
CA VAL A 221 -8.86 -23.60 24.64
C VAL A 221 -8.43 -22.14 24.80
N GLU A 222 -7.73 -21.87 25.89
CA GLU A 222 -7.02 -20.60 26.10
C GLU A 222 -5.73 -20.86 26.89
N PHE A 223 -4.58 -20.54 26.32
CA PHE A 223 -3.29 -20.65 26.99
C PHE A 223 -2.29 -19.63 26.48
N ALA A 224 -1.24 -19.39 27.25
CA ALA A 224 -0.18 -18.46 26.93
C ALA A 224 1.05 -19.17 26.36
N VAL A 225 1.62 -18.60 25.32
CA VAL A 225 2.96 -18.93 24.81
C VAL A 225 3.87 -17.79 25.23
N GLN A 226 4.97 -18.11 25.91
CA GLN A 226 5.91 -17.13 26.44
C GLN A 226 7.02 -16.85 25.41
N PRO A 227 7.10 -15.65 24.86
CA PRO A 227 8.28 -15.25 24.10
C PRO A 227 9.50 -15.03 25.02
N VAL A 228 10.66 -15.43 24.52
CA VAL A 228 11.94 -15.27 25.24
C VAL A 228 12.95 -14.67 24.27
N VAL A 229 13.62 -13.60 24.69
CA VAL A 229 14.61 -12.88 23.90
C VAL A 229 15.96 -12.92 24.65
N ASN A 230 16.97 -13.50 24.01
CA ASN A 230 18.30 -13.66 24.61
C ASN A 230 18.28 -14.34 25.98
N GLY A 231 17.34 -15.28 26.19
CA GLY A 231 17.16 -15.99 27.46
C GLY A 231 16.34 -15.25 28.51
N VAL A 232 15.80 -14.07 28.20
CA VAL A 232 14.93 -13.27 29.08
C VAL A 232 13.48 -13.40 28.61
N SER A 233 12.57 -13.76 29.49
CA SER A 233 11.14 -13.78 29.20
C SER A 233 10.63 -12.37 28.98
N THR A 234 9.81 -12.17 27.93
CA THR A 234 9.18 -10.89 27.66
C THR A 234 8.10 -10.56 28.69
N ALA A 235 7.77 -9.26 28.84
CA ALA A 235 6.73 -8.81 29.75
C ALA A 235 5.32 -9.24 29.30
N GLU A 236 5.09 -9.37 28.01
CA GLU A 236 3.83 -9.77 27.39
C GLU A 236 3.93 -11.21 26.88
N VAL A 237 2.76 -11.90 26.82
CA VAL A 237 2.62 -13.26 26.30
C VAL A 237 1.70 -13.29 25.09
N LEU A 238 1.90 -14.29 24.22
CA LEU A 238 1.01 -14.56 23.09
C LEU A 238 -0.11 -15.51 23.55
N ILE A 239 -1.34 -15.06 23.54
CA ILE A 239 -2.50 -15.87 23.90
C ILE A 239 -2.97 -16.68 22.70
N ILE A 240 -3.15 -17.96 22.88
CA ILE A 240 -3.76 -18.87 21.92
C ILE A 240 -5.20 -19.13 22.31
N LYS A 241 -6.14 -18.99 21.36
CA LYS A 241 -7.57 -19.28 21.61
C LYS A 241 -8.14 -20.14 20.49
N ALA A 242 -8.94 -21.14 20.89
CA ALA A 242 -9.78 -21.92 20.00
C ALA A 242 -11.08 -22.32 20.72
N PHE A 243 -12.14 -22.56 19.98
CA PHE A 243 -13.45 -22.88 20.51
C PHE A 243 -13.95 -24.20 19.89
N PRO A 244 -14.69 -25.03 20.67
CA PRO A 244 -15.29 -26.23 20.10
C PRO A 244 -16.40 -25.88 19.12
N SER A 245 -16.55 -26.69 18.07
CA SER A 245 -17.70 -26.60 17.16
C SER A 245 -18.92 -27.21 17.85
N ASP A 246 -19.99 -26.44 17.95
CA ASP A 246 -21.30 -26.88 18.50
C ASP A 246 -22.06 -27.84 17.55
N CYS A 247 -21.41 -28.34 16.49
CA CYS A 247 -22.06 -29.24 15.49
C CYS A 247 -22.37 -30.64 16.04
N LYS A 248 -22.96 -30.75 17.24
CA LYS A 248 -23.56 -32.02 17.72
C LYS A 248 -25.02 -32.20 17.32
N ASN A 249 -25.59 -31.33 16.48
CA ASN A 249 -26.98 -31.46 16.00
C ASN A 249 -27.08 -31.18 14.51
N ARG A 250 -26.68 -32.15 13.69
CA ARG A 250 -27.26 -32.37 12.35
C ARG A 250 -27.39 -33.85 12.05
#